data_b091935ca29b6cef30f1ffceb05adde5
#
_entry.id   b091935ca29b6cef30f1ffceb05adde5
#
_cell.length_a   1.000
_cell.length_b   1.000
_cell.length_c   1.000
_cell.angle_alpha   90.00
_cell.angle_beta   90.00
_cell.angle_gamma   90.00
#
_symmetry.space_group_name_H-M   'P 1'
#
loop_
_entity.id
_entity.type
_entity.pdbx_description
1 polymer ?
#
loop_
_entity_poly.entity_id
_entity_poly.type
_entity_poly.pdbx_seq_one_letter_code
_entity_poly.pdbx_strand_id
1 'polypeptide(L)'
;MIESALHFRLATMDDIPHIEPLVEASVRGLSAREYSPSQIDQALGTWLGLDTRLITDGTYFVVEPAGQPGVLAACGGWSRRRTPYGSDRRPGRDDALLDPATEPAKIRAFFVHPDWARRGIGSRLLEMCEAAARAEGFTRCEMGATLPGVPLYRSHGYAEGEHLELPLANGETLPIVKMEKRI
;
A
#
# COMPACT_ATOMS: atom_id res chain seq x y z
N MET A 1 2.20 -25.97 17.42
CA MET A 1 1.44 -24.85 16.86
C MET A 1 1.63 -24.91 15.35
N ILE A 2 0.55 -25.13 14.61
CA ILE A 2 0.57 -25.05 13.16
C ILE A 2 0.62 -23.54 12.85
N GLU A 3 1.78 -23.03 12.50
CA GLU A 3 1.91 -21.73 11.85
C GLU A 3 1.04 -21.81 10.60
N SER A 4 -0.10 -21.12 10.60
CA SER A 4 -0.96 -21.10 9.42
C SER A 4 -0.13 -20.61 8.25
N ALA A 5 0.14 -21.47 7.29
CA ALA A 5 0.86 -21.08 6.09
C ALA A 5 0.14 -19.90 5.44
N LEU A 6 0.87 -18.87 5.07
CA LEU A 6 0.32 -17.71 4.37
C LEU A 6 0.43 -17.95 2.87
N HIS A 7 -0.65 -17.72 2.16
CA HIS A 7 -0.71 -17.79 0.72
C HIS A 7 -0.73 -16.38 0.11
N PHE A 8 0.30 -16.07 -0.66
CA PHE A 8 0.45 -14.81 -1.39
C PHE A 8 0.03 -15.02 -2.83
N ARG A 9 -0.91 -14.25 -3.31
CA ARG A 9 -1.40 -14.32 -4.69
C ARG A 9 -1.80 -12.96 -5.23
N LEU A 10 -1.95 -12.86 -6.55
CA LEU A 10 -2.55 -11.68 -7.17
C LEU A 10 -4.01 -11.55 -6.74
N ALA A 11 -4.43 -10.31 -6.48
CA ALA A 11 -5.81 -9.97 -6.22
C ALA A 11 -6.65 -10.05 -7.50
N THR A 12 -7.90 -10.39 -7.33
CA THR A 12 -8.94 -10.31 -8.37
C THR A 12 -10.04 -9.33 -7.96
N MET A 13 -10.91 -8.98 -8.88
CA MET A 13 -12.05 -8.10 -8.56
C MET A 13 -13.00 -8.70 -7.51
N ASP A 14 -13.04 -10.04 -7.38
CA ASP A 14 -13.83 -10.74 -6.37
C ASP A 14 -13.28 -10.54 -4.94
N ASP A 15 -12.05 -10.09 -4.81
CA ASP A 15 -11.44 -9.80 -3.50
C ASP A 15 -11.88 -8.45 -2.90
N ILE A 16 -12.47 -7.55 -3.69
CA ILE A 16 -12.83 -6.20 -3.25
C ILE A 16 -13.67 -6.22 -1.96
N PRO A 17 -14.72 -7.05 -1.81
CA PRO A 17 -15.52 -7.11 -0.59
C PRO A 17 -14.72 -7.51 0.67
N HIS A 18 -13.56 -8.16 0.50
CA HIS A 18 -12.67 -8.57 1.58
C HIS A 18 -11.54 -7.56 1.81
N ILE A 19 -11.09 -6.86 0.76
CA ILE A 19 -10.04 -5.83 0.83
C ILE A 19 -10.55 -4.58 1.57
N GLU A 20 -11.76 -4.11 1.28
CA GLU A 20 -12.29 -2.88 1.90
C GLU A 20 -12.35 -2.95 3.44
N PRO A 21 -12.90 -4.02 4.06
CA PRO A 21 -12.87 -4.17 5.52
C PRO A 21 -11.45 -4.32 6.08
N LEU A 22 -10.54 -4.98 5.35
CA LEU A 22 -9.14 -5.10 5.72
C LEU A 22 -8.47 -3.73 5.79
N VAL A 23 -8.68 -2.88 4.79
CA VAL A 23 -8.14 -1.51 4.75
C VAL A 23 -8.61 -0.73 5.98
N GLU A 24 -9.91 -0.75 6.28
CA GLU A 24 -10.46 -0.04 7.43
C GLU A 24 -9.88 -0.57 8.75
N ALA A 25 -9.83 -1.88 8.94
CA ALA A 25 -9.25 -2.49 10.14
C ALA A 25 -7.77 -2.15 10.31
N SER A 26 -7.00 -2.19 9.23
CA SER A 26 -5.58 -1.84 9.20
C SER A 26 -5.35 -0.39 9.60
N VAL A 27 -6.05 0.54 8.96
CA VAL A 27 -5.88 1.97 9.19
C VAL A 27 -6.29 2.33 10.62
N ARG A 28 -7.44 1.89 11.09
CA ARG A 28 -7.92 2.18 12.45
C ARG A 28 -7.07 1.53 13.53
N GLY A 29 -6.61 0.31 13.30
CA GLY A 29 -5.84 -0.46 14.29
C GLY A 29 -4.37 -0.09 14.37
N LEU A 30 -3.75 0.34 13.26
CA LEU A 30 -2.31 0.53 13.18
C LEU A 30 -1.87 1.99 13.04
N SER A 31 -2.79 2.93 12.78
CA SER A 31 -2.45 4.33 12.54
C SER A 31 -2.82 5.28 13.68
N ALA A 32 -3.49 4.81 14.72
CA ALA A 32 -4.01 5.65 15.81
C ALA A 32 -2.95 6.34 16.67
N ARG A 33 -1.69 5.92 16.58
CA ARG A 33 -0.56 6.59 17.26
C ARG A 33 -0.06 7.82 16.51
N GLU A 34 -0.23 7.81 15.19
CA GLU A 34 0.36 8.81 14.28
C GLU A 34 -0.70 9.79 13.76
N TYR A 35 -1.96 9.35 13.65
CA TYR A 35 -3.07 10.14 13.13
C TYR A 35 -4.21 10.21 14.12
N SER A 36 -4.89 11.36 14.18
CA SER A 36 -6.09 11.51 14.99
C SER A 36 -7.28 10.71 14.41
N PRO A 37 -8.29 10.38 15.20
CA PRO A 37 -9.52 9.77 14.69
C PRO A 37 -10.15 10.56 13.54
N SER A 38 -10.14 11.89 13.62
CA SER A 38 -10.65 12.77 12.56
C SER A 38 -9.85 12.63 11.26
N GLN A 39 -8.52 12.65 11.34
CA GLN A 39 -7.65 12.44 10.17
C GLN A 39 -7.92 11.08 9.51
N ILE A 40 -8.06 10.02 10.32
CA ILE A 40 -8.37 8.67 9.83
C ILE A 40 -9.72 8.65 9.11
N ASP A 41 -10.77 9.19 9.73
CA ASP A 41 -12.12 9.21 9.15
C ASP A 41 -12.16 9.98 7.82
N GLN A 42 -11.44 11.09 7.73
CA GLN A 42 -11.40 11.91 6.52
C GLN A 42 -10.51 11.32 5.42
N ALA A 43 -9.48 10.56 5.78
CA ALA A 43 -8.56 9.97 4.83
C ALA A 43 -9.07 8.65 4.23
N LEU A 44 -9.85 7.87 4.99
CA LEU A 44 -10.43 6.61 4.50
C LEU A 44 -11.30 6.84 3.27
N GLY A 45 -11.08 6.01 2.26
CA GLY A 45 -11.81 6.06 0.99
C GLY A 45 -11.31 7.11 -0.02
N THR A 46 -10.38 8.00 0.37
CA THR A 46 -9.77 8.98 -0.54
C THR A 46 -8.27 8.78 -0.65
N TRP A 47 -7.53 9.06 0.42
CA TRP A 47 -6.07 8.88 0.45
C TRP A 47 -5.67 7.48 0.89
N LEU A 48 -6.43 6.89 1.80
CA LEU A 48 -6.24 5.54 2.32
C LEU A 48 -7.40 4.67 1.84
N GLY A 49 -7.12 3.76 0.92
CA GLY A 49 -8.14 2.92 0.33
C GLY A 49 -7.63 2.11 -0.85
N LEU A 50 -8.54 1.34 -1.43
CA LEU A 50 -8.27 0.51 -2.59
C LEU A 50 -8.18 1.37 -3.86
N ASP A 51 -7.22 1.03 -4.70
CA ASP A 51 -7.13 1.46 -6.09
C ASP A 51 -7.34 0.24 -7.00
N THR A 52 -8.52 0.13 -7.59
CA THR A 52 -8.91 -1.01 -8.43
C THR A 52 -8.07 -1.12 -9.71
N ARG A 53 -7.43 -0.02 -10.14
CA ARG A 53 -6.49 -0.05 -11.26
C ARG A 53 -5.31 -1.00 -10.99
N LEU A 54 -4.87 -1.12 -9.73
CA LEU A 54 -3.79 -2.04 -9.36
C LEU A 54 -4.21 -3.51 -9.58
N ILE A 55 -5.48 -3.83 -9.34
CA ILE A 55 -6.02 -5.17 -9.59
C ILE A 55 -6.10 -5.43 -11.11
N THR A 56 -6.66 -4.50 -11.87
CA THR A 56 -6.79 -4.65 -13.33
C THR A 56 -5.45 -4.66 -14.06
N ASP A 57 -4.44 -4.01 -13.52
CA ASP A 57 -3.07 -4.02 -14.04
C ASP A 57 -2.30 -5.31 -13.65
N GLY A 58 -2.86 -6.16 -12.77
CA GLY A 58 -2.20 -7.38 -12.30
C GLY A 58 -1.00 -7.12 -11.39
N THR A 59 -1.04 -6.04 -10.60
CA THR A 59 0.07 -5.59 -9.76
C THR A 59 -0.27 -5.49 -8.27
N TYR A 60 -1.44 -5.97 -7.88
CA TYR A 60 -1.90 -5.98 -6.51
C TYR A 60 -1.94 -7.39 -5.94
N PHE A 61 -1.41 -7.58 -4.74
CA PHE A 61 -1.35 -8.86 -4.06
C PHE A 61 -2.26 -8.85 -2.83
N VAL A 62 -2.81 -10.00 -2.53
CA VAL A 62 -3.49 -10.31 -1.27
C VAL A 62 -2.79 -11.48 -0.57
N VAL A 63 -2.92 -11.53 0.74
CA VAL A 63 -2.34 -12.57 1.59
C VAL A 63 -3.45 -13.24 2.38
N GLU A 64 -3.63 -14.53 2.17
CA GLU A 64 -4.65 -15.36 2.84
C GLU A 64 -3.99 -16.32 3.84
N PRO A 65 -4.52 -16.43 5.07
CA PRO A 65 -4.16 -17.52 5.96
C PRO A 65 -4.71 -18.86 5.42
N ALA A 66 -3.87 -19.89 5.38
CA ALA A 66 -4.29 -21.21 4.94
C ALA A 66 -5.46 -21.73 5.78
N GLY A 67 -6.46 -22.31 5.10
CA GLY A 67 -7.64 -22.85 5.74
C GLY A 67 -8.69 -21.82 6.19
N GLN A 68 -8.53 -20.56 5.83
CA GLN A 68 -9.48 -19.49 6.14
C GLN A 68 -9.90 -18.73 4.86
N PRO A 69 -10.67 -19.34 3.96
CA PRO A 69 -11.08 -18.71 2.72
C PRO A 69 -11.87 -17.42 2.97
N GLY A 70 -11.56 -16.38 2.21
CA GLY A 70 -12.19 -15.06 2.35
C GLY A 70 -11.68 -14.20 3.51
N VAL A 71 -10.72 -14.69 4.30
CA VAL A 71 -10.01 -13.90 5.31
C VAL A 71 -8.71 -13.39 4.70
N LEU A 72 -8.50 -12.07 4.74
CA LEU A 72 -7.26 -11.47 4.27
C LEU A 72 -6.42 -10.99 5.45
N ALA A 73 -5.17 -11.43 5.50
CA ALA A 73 -4.17 -10.97 6.47
C ALA A 73 -3.53 -9.64 6.04
N ALA A 74 -3.38 -9.42 4.74
CA ALA A 74 -2.77 -8.22 4.19
C ALA A 74 -3.06 -8.06 2.70
N CYS A 75 -2.82 -6.85 2.20
CA CYS A 75 -2.79 -6.54 0.78
C CYS A 75 -1.73 -5.46 0.50
N GLY A 76 -1.27 -5.37 -0.73
CA GLY A 76 -0.32 -4.37 -1.18
C GLY A 76 0.13 -4.62 -2.60
N GLY A 77 0.62 -3.60 -3.26
CA GLY A 77 1.03 -3.73 -4.65
C GLY A 77 1.97 -2.63 -5.12
N TRP A 78 2.14 -2.58 -6.41
CA TRP A 78 2.95 -1.59 -7.09
C TRP A 78 2.25 -1.10 -8.37
N SER A 79 2.73 -0.02 -8.94
CA SER A 79 2.15 0.53 -10.17
C SER A 79 3.23 0.98 -11.15
N ARG A 80 2.98 0.67 -12.42
CA ARG A 80 3.69 1.23 -13.57
C ARG A 80 3.12 2.55 -14.06
N ARG A 81 2.23 3.19 -13.26
CA ARG A 81 1.52 4.42 -13.62
C ARG A 81 1.91 5.56 -12.69
N ARG A 82 1.66 6.80 -13.14
CA ARG A 82 2.12 8.02 -12.47
C ARG A 82 1.46 8.32 -11.13
N THR A 83 0.18 7.93 -10.94
CA THR A 83 -0.51 8.16 -9.65
C THR A 83 0.28 7.51 -8.50
N PRO A 84 0.86 8.31 -7.56
CA PRO A 84 1.82 7.78 -6.60
C PRO A 84 1.20 7.20 -5.33
N TYR A 85 -0.01 7.60 -4.95
CA TYR A 85 -0.75 7.18 -3.76
C TYR A 85 -2.24 7.54 -3.86
N GLY A 86 -3.04 7.06 -2.92
CA GLY A 86 -4.48 7.31 -2.85
C GLY A 86 -5.31 6.18 -3.47
N SER A 87 -6.61 6.24 -3.23
CA SER A 87 -7.62 5.30 -3.72
C SER A 87 -8.17 5.69 -5.09
N ASP A 88 -9.18 4.95 -5.55
CA ASP A 88 -9.95 5.30 -6.74
C ASP A 88 -10.55 6.71 -6.67
N ARG A 89 -10.83 7.20 -5.48
CA ARG A 89 -11.48 8.52 -5.24
C ARG A 89 -10.51 9.67 -5.05
N ARG A 90 -9.21 9.42 -5.11
CA ARG A 90 -8.27 10.53 -4.95
C ARG A 90 -8.42 11.57 -6.08
N PRO A 91 -8.35 12.88 -5.77
CA PRO A 91 -8.33 13.91 -6.80
C PRO A 91 -6.99 13.89 -7.57
N GLY A 92 -7.01 14.35 -8.82
CA GLY A 92 -5.80 14.53 -9.62
C GLY A 92 -5.09 13.23 -10.00
N ARG A 93 -5.85 12.17 -10.32
CA ARG A 93 -5.28 10.92 -10.84
C ARG A 93 -4.61 11.17 -12.20
N ASP A 94 -3.46 10.53 -12.37
CA ASP A 94 -2.76 10.44 -13.65
C ASP A 94 -2.43 8.97 -13.91
N ASP A 95 -3.17 8.35 -14.80
CA ASP A 95 -3.03 6.93 -15.14
C ASP A 95 -2.05 6.68 -16.29
N ALA A 96 -1.31 7.70 -16.73
CA ALA A 96 -0.27 7.55 -17.74
C ALA A 96 0.81 6.57 -17.29
N LEU A 97 1.33 5.79 -18.23
CA LEU A 97 2.43 4.86 -17.97
C LEU A 97 3.73 5.60 -17.67
N LEU A 98 4.49 5.06 -16.73
CA LEU A 98 5.85 5.48 -16.43
C LEU A 98 6.83 4.91 -17.46
N ASP A 99 7.91 5.64 -17.71
CA ASP A 99 9.07 5.13 -18.42
C ASP A 99 10.03 4.44 -17.42
N PRO A 100 10.19 3.10 -17.48
CA PRO A 100 11.05 2.39 -16.54
C PRO A 100 12.52 2.85 -16.56
N ALA A 101 12.97 3.39 -17.70
CA ALA A 101 14.35 3.86 -17.84
C ALA A 101 14.64 5.13 -17.05
N THR A 102 13.62 5.96 -16.80
CA THR A 102 13.80 7.31 -16.22
C THR A 102 12.97 7.58 -14.98
N GLU A 103 11.85 6.87 -14.80
CA GLU A 103 10.89 7.11 -13.72
C GLU A 103 10.82 5.94 -12.73
N PRO A 104 10.61 6.17 -11.43
CA PRO A 104 10.47 5.10 -10.44
C PRO A 104 9.07 4.45 -10.48
N ALA A 105 9.01 3.12 -10.33
CA ALA A 105 7.77 2.43 -10.04
C ALA A 105 7.17 2.91 -8.71
N LYS A 106 5.86 2.82 -8.55
CA LYS A 106 5.17 3.25 -7.33
C LYS A 106 4.83 2.04 -6.47
N ILE A 107 5.22 2.06 -5.20
CA ILE A 107 4.72 1.12 -4.20
C ILE A 107 3.38 1.67 -3.69
N ARG A 108 2.37 0.81 -3.61
CA ARG A 108 0.98 1.26 -3.47
C ARG A 108 0.17 0.43 -2.48
N ALA A 109 -0.64 1.14 -1.67
CA ALA A 109 -1.79 0.58 -0.96
C ALA A 109 -1.46 -0.66 -0.11
N PHE A 110 -0.44 -0.56 0.76
CA PHE A 110 -0.05 -1.59 1.72
C PHE A 110 -0.90 -1.50 2.98
N PHE A 111 -1.62 -2.56 3.28
CA PHE A 111 -2.45 -2.67 4.48
C PHE A 111 -2.29 -4.07 5.10
N VAL A 112 -2.01 -4.12 6.39
CA VAL A 112 -1.89 -5.37 7.16
C VAL A 112 -2.95 -5.37 8.24
N HIS A 113 -3.70 -6.46 8.38
CA HIS A 113 -4.68 -6.59 9.46
C HIS A 113 -3.97 -6.57 10.83
N PRO A 114 -4.48 -5.88 11.85
CA PRO A 114 -3.83 -5.76 13.16
C PRO A 114 -3.44 -7.10 13.79
N ASP A 115 -4.29 -8.12 13.67
CA ASP A 115 -4.03 -9.46 14.21
C ASP A 115 -2.87 -10.19 13.51
N TRP A 116 -2.47 -9.72 12.32
CA TRP A 116 -1.38 -10.28 11.52
C TRP A 116 -0.16 -9.37 11.44
N ALA A 117 -0.20 -8.23 12.12
CA ALA A 117 0.90 -7.27 12.13
C ALA A 117 2.16 -7.85 12.81
N ARG A 118 3.33 -7.32 12.41
CA ARG A 118 4.64 -7.66 12.98
C ARG A 118 5.08 -9.13 12.75
N ARG A 119 4.56 -9.77 11.71
CA ARG A 119 4.91 -11.14 11.31
C ARG A 119 5.71 -11.21 9.99
N GLY A 120 6.26 -10.08 9.53
CA GLY A 120 7.06 -10.03 8.30
C GLY A 120 6.25 -9.98 6.99
N ILE A 121 4.92 -9.92 7.05
CA ILE A 121 4.05 -9.94 5.86
C ILE A 121 4.30 -8.72 4.97
N GLY A 122 4.38 -7.53 5.56
CA GLY A 122 4.67 -6.30 4.81
C GLY A 122 6.03 -6.34 4.12
N SER A 123 7.05 -6.90 4.77
CA SER A 123 8.39 -7.11 4.20
C SER A 123 8.32 -8.02 2.97
N ARG A 124 7.61 -9.14 3.08
CA ARG A 124 7.48 -10.09 1.98
C ARG A 124 6.72 -9.51 0.80
N LEU A 125 5.62 -8.78 1.05
CA LEU A 125 4.89 -8.07 0.00
C LEU A 125 5.78 -7.04 -0.73
N LEU A 126 6.58 -6.29 0.03
CA LEU A 126 7.49 -5.29 -0.54
C LEU A 126 8.54 -5.94 -1.45
N GLU A 127 9.16 -7.04 -1.02
CA GLU A 127 10.09 -7.81 -1.83
C GLU A 127 9.47 -8.31 -3.14
N MET A 128 8.21 -8.79 -3.08
CA MET A 128 7.48 -9.25 -4.25
C MET A 128 7.20 -8.09 -5.22
N CYS A 129 6.81 -6.93 -4.72
CA CYS A 129 6.58 -5.74 -5.53
C CYS A 129 7.86 -5.25 -6.20
N GLU A 130 8.97 -5.19 -5.46
CA GLU A 130 10.28 -4.82 -6.01
C GLU A 130 10.75 -5.79 -7.10
N ALA A 131 10.59 -7.10 -6.88
CA ALA A 131 10.93 -8.11 -7.88
C ALA A 131 10.09 -7.97 -9.15
N ALA A 132 8.78 -7.73 -9.01
CA ALA A 132 7.89 -7.54 -10.15
C ALA A 132 8.23 -6.25 -10.93
N ALA A 133 8.53 -5.17 -10.22
CA ALA A 133 8.95 -3.91 -10.85
C ALA A 133 10.27 -4.07 -11.62
N ARG A 134 11.26 -4.76 -11.03
CA ARG A 134 12.53 -5.08 -11.73
C ARG A 134 12.29 -5.88 -13.01
N ALA A 135 11.38 -6.85 -12.95
CA ALA A 135 11.07 -7.68 -14.12
C ALA A 135 10.50 -6.86 -15.29
N GLU A 136 9.89 -5.71 -14.99
CA GLU A 136 9.41 -4.75 -16.01
C GLU A 136 10.43 -3.64 -16.34
N GLY A 137 11.66 -3.75 -15.87
CA GLY A 137 12.77 -2.86 -16.23
C GLY A 137 12.94 -1.64 -15.32
N PHE A 138 12.15 -1.51 -14.24
CA PHE A 138 12.35 -0.44 -13.28
C PHE A 138 13.61 -0.67 -12.44
N THR A 139 14.34 0.41 -12.17
CA THR A 139 15.56 0.42 -11.35
C THR A 139 15.39 1.16 -10.04
N ARG A 140 14.23 1.77 -9.83
CA ARG A 140 13.87 2.53 -8.63
C ARG A 140 12.41 2.31 -8.28
N CYS A 141 12.13 2.34 -6.98
CA CYS A 141 10.77 2.41 -6.44
C CYS A 141 10.62 3.65 -5.55
N GLU A 142 9.45 4.26 -5.59
CA GLU A 142 9.06 5.33 -4.67
C GLU A 142 7.66 5.11 -4.11
N MET A 143 7.34 5.80 -3.03
CA MET A 143 6.02 5.79 -2.41
C MET A 143 5.74 7.08 -1.66
N GLY A 144 4.45 7.35 -1.40
CA GLY A 144 4.01 8.24 -0.34
C GLY A 144 3.69 7.40 0.90
N ALA A 145 4.65 7.27 1.80
CA ALA A 145 4.50 6.46 3.00
C ALA A 145 3.65 7.17 4.05
N THR A 146 2.63 6.48 4.58
CA THR A 146 2.00 6.93 5.82
C THR A 146 2.99 6.87 6.97
N LEU A 147 2.83 7.73 7.99
CA LEU A 147 3.77 7.76 9.12
C LEU A 147 3.95 6.39 9.79
N PRO A 148 2.90 5.58 10.02
CA PRO A 148 3.06 4.23 10.55
C PRO A 148 3.88 3.29 9.64
N GLY A 149 3.89 3.53 8.35
CA GLY A 149 4.62 2.70 7.36
C GLY A 149 6.11 3.03 7.25
N VAL A 150 6.52 4.25 7.62
CA VAL A 150 7.91 4.72 7.47
C VAL A 150 8.94 3.74 8.06
N PRO A 151 8.78 3.17 9.27
CA PRO A 151 9.77 2.24 9.83
C PRO A 151 10.00 0.99 8.96
N LEU A 152 8.93 0.44 8.36
CA LEU A 152 9.04 -0.71 7.46
C LEU A 152 9.91 -0.37 6.26
N TYR A 153 9.59 0.70 5.56
CA TYR A 153 10.30 1.09 4.34
C TYR A 153 11.74 1.49 4.61
N ARG A 154 11.98 2.22 5.70
CA ARG A 154 13.35 2.56 6.13
C ARG A 154 14.18 1.30 6.38
N SER A 155 13.63 0.28 7.05
CA SER A 155 14.33 -0.98 7.31
C SER A 155 14.67 -1.77 6.03
N HIS A 156 14.00 -1.46 4.91
CA HIS A 156 14.25 -2.05 3.59
C HIS A 156 15.08 -1.14 2.66
N GLY A 157 15.71 -0.11 3.21
CA GLY A 157 16.64 0.75 2.49
C GLY A 157 16.01 1.91 1.72
N TYR A 158 14.73 2.22 1.95
CA TYR A 158 14.12 3.43 1.41
C TYR A 158 14.60 4.67 2.18
N ALA A 159 15.05 5.66 1.44
CA ALA A 159 15.43 6.96 2.00
C ALA A 159 14.20 7.88 2.07
N GLU A 160 14.09 8.60 3.18
CA GLU A 160 13.08 9.64 3.34
C GLU A 160 13.45 10.87 2.53
N GLY A 161 12.46 11.43 1.83
CA GLY A 161 12.56 12.67 1.08
C GLY A 161 11.58 13.71 1.61
N GLU A 162 10.80 14.29 0.71
CA GLU A 162 9.85 15.35 1.00
C GLU A 162 8.72 14.88 1.94
N HIS A 163 8.41 15.71 2.93
CA HIS A 163 7.22 15.55 3.76
C HIS A 163 6.06 16.31 3.11
N LEU A 164 4.94 15.62 2.92
CA LEU A 164 3.76 16.15 2.25
C LEU A 164 2.58 16.20 3.21
N GLU A 165 1.73 17.20 3.03
CA GLU A 165 0.49 17.39 3.77
C GLU A 165 -0.69 17.23 2.82
N LEU A 166 -1.34 16.06 2.82
CA LEU A 166 -2.47 15.80 1.93
C LEU A 166 -3.73 16.49 2.47
N PRO A 167 -4.45 17.28 1.65
CA PRO A 167 -5.62 17.99 2.11
C PRO A 167 -6.78 17.02 2.42
N LEU A 168 -7.43 17.23 3.55
CA LEU A 168 -8.63 16.51 3.97
C LEU A 168 -9.87 17.41 3.78
N ALA A 169 -11.03 16.77 3.60
CA ALA A 169 -12.27 17.51 3.29
C ALA A 169 -12.72 18.49 4.38
N ASN A 170 -12.34 18.24 5.62
CA ASN A 170 -12.65 19.10 6.77
C ASN A 170 -11.63 20.22 7.03
N GLY A 171 -10.65 20.41 6.14
CA GLY A 171 -9.59 21.42 6.26
C GLY A 171 -8.36 20.99 7.05
N GLU A 172 -8.37 19.79 7.66
CA GLU A 172 -7.16 19.17 8.21
C GLU A 172 -6.24 18.67 7.10
N THR A 173 -5.09 18.14 7.46
CA THR A 173 -4.16 17.49 6.53
C THR A 173 -3.76 16.12 7.05
N LEU A 174 -3.37 15.24 6.11
CA LEU A 174 -2.77 13.95 6.42
C LEU A 174 -1.28 14.02 6.07
N PRO A 175 -0.36 14.03 7.05
CA PRO A 175 1.07 14.03 6.78
C PRO A 175 1.52 12.67 6.25
N ILE A 176 2.29 12.68 5.18
CA ILE A 176 2.97 11.51 4.60
C ILE A 176 4.41 11.86 4.26
N VAL A 177 5.23 10.84 4.03
CA VAL A 177 6.64 11.00 3.66
C VAL A 177 6.90 10.34 2.31
N LYS A 178 7.42 11.10 1.37
CA LYS A 178 7.91 10.53 0.11
C LYS A 178 9.19 9.74 0.40
N MET A 179 9.22 8.48 -0.02
CA MET A 179 10.39 7.62 0.16
C MET A 179 10.78 6.97 -1.15
N GLU A 180 12.08 6.76 -1.36
CA GLU A 180 12.63 6.20 -2.60
C GLU A 180 13.78 5.23 -2.32
N LYS A 181 13.92 4.22 -3.20
CA LYS A 181 15.00 3.22 -3.17
C LYS A 181 15.40 2.82 -4.58
N ARG A 182 16.68 2.58 -4.81
CA ARG A 182 17.18 1.81 -5.96
C ARG A 182 16.95 0.33 -5.73
N ILE A 183 16.44 -0.36 -6.74
CA ILE A 183 16.10 -1.79 -6.66
C ILE A 183 16.90 -2.61 -7.66
#